data_da22e65de6e5c7eed810be86cfee7383
#
_entry.id   da22e65de6e5c7eed810be86cfee7383
#
_cell.length_a   1.000
_cell.length_b   1.000
_cell.length_c   1.000
_cell.angle_alpha   90.00
_cell.angle_beta   90.00
_cell.angle_gamma   90.00
#
_symmetry.space_group_name_H-M   'P 1'
#
loop_
_entity.id
_entity.type
_entity.pdbx_description
1 polymer ?
#
loop_
_entity_poly.entity_id
_entity_poly.type
_entity_poly.pdbx_seq_one_letter_code
_entity_poly.pdbx_strand_id
1 'polypeptide(L)'
;DLNQFVPDVVFEKIKIKNLVSNQDYQRSLSQKHIKKTVECFDLHQVNPVKVSRRNGINYVFNGQHTIEIIAAVSGSRETPVWCMVYEDMDYEGEADTFANQQKNVKPLLPIEIFTANIEAGNDKQLMIKALVESMDLTIGATKGPGMICAVSTLEEIYDKHGYHVLDRVLRLCVGTWEGEAN
;
A
#
# COMPACT_ATOMS: atom_id res chain seq x y z
N ASP A 1 -11.32 -2.76 -32.91
CA ASP A 1 -10.27 -1.81 -32.52
C ASP A 1 -9.94 -2.01 -31.04
N LEU A 2 -8.65 -2.26 -30.74
CA LEU A 2 -8.20 -2.49 -29.35
C LEU A 2 -8.23 -1.20 -28.49
N ASN A 3 -8.29 -0.02 -29.12
CA ASN A 3 -8.38 1.25 -28.41
C ASN A 3 -9.67 1.40 -27.60
N GLN A 4 -10.72 0.65 -27.91
CA GLN A 4 -11.96 0.63 -27.10
C GLN A 4 -11.76 0.16 -25.65
N PHE A 5 -10.62 -0.49 -25.34
CA PHE A 5 -10.26 -0.94 -24.00
C PHE A 5 -9.32 0.05 -23.26
N VAL A 6 -8.98 1.16 -23.91
CA VAL A 6 -8.14 2.20 -23.33
C VAL A 6 -9.04 3.38 -22.93
N PRO A 7 -9.04 3.79 -21.64
CA PRO A 7 -9.85 4.92 -21.21
C PRO A 7 -9.42 6.22 -21.91
N ASP A 8 -10.38 7.03 -22.35
CA ASP A 8 -10.13 8.36 -22.89
C ASP A 8 -9.85 9.34 -21.75
N VAL A 9 -8.58 9.58 -21.48
CA VAL A 9 -8.12 10.41 -20.37
C VAL A 9 -6.98 11.33 -20.79
N VAL A 10 -6.91 12.48 -20.14
CA VAL A 10 -5.81 13.42 -20.28
C VAL A 10 -4.93 13.39 -19.01
N PHE A 11 -3.61 13.25 -19.19
CA PHE A 11 -2.67 13.40 -18.08
C PHE A 11 -2.13 14.81 -18.04
N GLU A 12 -2.38 15.54 -16.97
CA GLU A 12 -1.90 16.90 -16.77
C GLU A 12 -1.54 17.20 -15.31
N LYS A 13 -0.73 18.25 -15.11
CA LYS A 13 -0.41 18.74 -13.77
C LYS A 13 -1.42 19.80 -13.37
N ILE A 14 -2.12 19.58 -12.25
CA ILE A 14 -3.09 20.54 -11.71
C ILE A 14 -2.63 20.96 -10.32
N LYS A 15 -2.67 22.27 -10.05
CA LYS A 15 -2.39 22.78 -8.69
C LYS A 15 -3.43 22.29 -7.71
N ILE A 16 -3.00 21.87 -6.53
CA ILE A 16 -3.87 21.31 -5.48
C ILE A 16 -5.03 22.27 -5.16
N LYS A 17 -4.81 23.57 -5.15
CA LYS A 17 -5.88 24.55 -4.90
C LYS A 17 -7.02 24.52 -5.91
N ASN A 18 -6.78 23.99 -7.12
CA ASN A 18 -7.75 23.91 -8.21
C ASN A 18 -8.46 22.54 -8.24
N LEU A 19 -8.24 21.71 -7.25
CA LEU A 19 -8.86 20.40 -7.09
C LEU A 19 -9.93 20.45 -6.00
N VAL A 20 -11.10 19.90 -6.28
CA VAL A 20 -12.23 19.83 -5.36
C VAL A 20 -12.49 18.39 -4.97
N SER A 21 -12.37 18.08 -3.68
CA SER A 21 -12.75 16.76 -3.16
C SER A 21 -14.22 16.75 -2.79
N ASN A 22 -14.99 15.81 -3.35
CA ASN A 22 -16.38 15.62 -2.99
C ASN A 22 -16.48 14.75 -1.74
N GLN A 23 -17.07 15.30 -0.66
CA GLN A 23 -17.18 14.62 0.63
C GLN A 23 -18.43 13.71 0.74
N ASP A 24 -19.36 13.79 -0.21
CA ASP A 24 -20.63 13.09 -0.10
C ASP A 24 -20.47 11.56 -0.21
N TYR A 25 -19.54 11.08 -1.03
CA TYR A 25 -19.29 9.65 -1.23
C TYR A 25 -17.87 9.20 -0.83
N GLN A 26 -16.94 10.13 -0.59
CA GLN A 26 -15.58 9.78 -0.21
C GLN A 26 -15.48 9.56 1.30
N ARG A 27 -14.57 8.64 1.70
CA ARG A 27 -14.30 8.46 3.13
C ARG A 27 -13.64 9.71 3.72
N SER A 28 -13.89 9.97 5.01
CA SER A 28 -13.24 11.04 5.74
C SER A 28 -11.71 10.89 5.75
N LEU A 29 -11.02 12.02 5.71
CA LEU A 29 -9.56 12.06 5.75
C LEU A 29 -9.03 11.57 7.10
N SER A 30 -8.13 10.61 7.07
CA SER A 30 -7.44 10.11 8.27
C SER A 30 -6.20 10.94 8.55
N GLN A 31 -6.28 11.84 9.53
CA GLN A 31 -5.15 12.67 9.95
C GLN A 31 -3.97 11.82 10.46
N LYS A 32 -4.27 10.71 11.13
CA LYS A 32 -3.24 9.76 11.59
C LYS A 32 -2.48 9.14 10.42
N HIS A 33 -3.20 8.75 9.36
CA HIS A 33 -2.59 8.19 8.15
C HIS A 33 -1.74 9.25 7.44
N ILE A 34 -2.26 10.48 7.27
CA ILE A 34 -1.52 11.57 6.64
C ILE A 34 -0.20 11.84 7.38
N LYS A 35 -0.24 12.01 8.71
CA LYS A 35 0.98 12.25 9.51
C LYS A 35 2.01 11.14 9.34
N LYS A 36 1.59 9.89 9.47
CA LYS A 36 2.50 8.73 9.30
C LYS A 36 3.13 8.69 7.91
N THR A 37 2.36 8.98 6.87
CA THR A 37 2.87 8.96 5.48
C THR A 37 3.80 10.13 5.20
N VAL A 38 3.55 11.32 5.80
CA VAL A 38 4.45 12.48 5.69
C VAL A 38 5.82 12.17 6.30
N GLU A 39 5.88 11.45 7.42
CA GLU A 39 7.13 11.05 8.08
C GLU A 39 7.99 10.11 7.23
N CYS A 40 7.36 9.30 6.39
CA CYS A 40 8.02 8.31 5.52
C CYS A 40 7.74 8.60 4.03
N PHE A 41 7.66 9.89 3.66
CA PHE A 41 7.26 10.28 2.31
C PHE A 41 8.27 9.84 1.25
N ASP A 42 7.75 9.16 0.22
CA ASP A 42 8.52 8.73 -0.95
C ASP A 42 7.79 9.13 -2.23
N LEU A 43 8.45 9.95 -3.06
CA LEU A 43 7.91 10.42 -4.35
C LEU A 43 7.56 9.28 -5.31
N HIS A 44 8.28 8.15 -5.25
CA HIS A 44 8.04 7.00 -6.12
C HIS A 44 6.75 6.25 -5.79
N GLN A 45 6.17 6.48 -4.61
CA GLN A 45 4.90 5.89 -4.18
C GLN A 45 3.68 6.77 -4.51
N VAL A 46 3.91 7.94 -5.08
CA VAL A 46 2.83 8.89 -5.43
C VAL A 46 2.17 8.47 -6.73
N ASN A 47 0.90 8.08 -6.64
CA ASN A 47 0.06 7.79 -7.81
C ASN A 47 -0.63 9.05 -8.34
N PRO A 48 -0.93 9.13 -9.64
CA PRO A 48 -1.75 10.20 -10.19
C PRO A 48 -3.12 10.25 -9.52
N VAL A 49 -3.60 11.47 -9.28
CA VAL A 49 -4.94 11.74 -8.74
C VAL A 49 -5.96 11.56 -9.87
N LYS A 50 -7.05 10.83 -9.62
CA LYS A 50 -8.13 10.69 -10.60
C LYS A 50 -9.15 11.80 -10.45
N VAL A 51 -9.40 12.47 -11.54
CA VAL A 51 -10.20 13.70 -11.61
C VAL A 51 -11.28 13.56 -12.68
N SER A 52 -12.49 13.91 -12.35
CA SER A 52 -13.57 14.18 -13.32
C SER A 52 -13.66 15.68 -13.54
N ARG A 53 -13.56 16.12 -14.79
CA ARG A 53 -13.72 17.52 -15.16
C ARG A 53 -15.12 17.78 -15.65
N ARG A 54 -15.88 18.57 -14.91
CA ARG A 54 -17.25 18.95 -15.24
C ARG A 54 -17.42 20.46 -15.12
N ASN A 55 -17.91 21.12 -16.18
CA ASN A 55 -18.15 22.57 -16.19
C ASN A 55 -16.90 23.39 -15.78
N GLY A 56 -15.71 22.96 -16.18
CA GLY A 56 -14.45 23.59 -15.84
C GLY A 56 -13.96 23.38 -14.41
N ILE A 57 -14.66 22.58 -13.60
CA ILE A 57 -14.27 22.24 -12.23
C ILE A 57 -13.68 20.83 -12.18
N ASN A 58 -12.57 20.68 -11.47
CA ASN A 58 -11.83 19.43 -11.33
C ASN A 58 -12.24 18.70 -10.04
N TYR A 59 -13.13 17.74 -10.13
CA TYR A 59 -13.60 16.94 -9.01
C TYR A 59 -12.72 15.72 -8.81
N VAL A 60 -12.11 15.60 -7.63
CA VAL A 60 -11.29 14.43 -7.27
C VAL A 60 -12.20 13.30 -6.84
N PHE A 61 -12.14 12.16 -7.51
CA PHE A 61 -12.85 10.95 -7.08
C PHE A 61 -11.92 9.84 -6.55
N ASN A 62 -10.59 9.94 -6.78
CA ASN A 62 -9.61 9.10 -6.12
C ASN A 62 -8.29 9.88 -5.92
N GLY A 63 -7.64 9.71 -4.76
CA GLY A 63 -6.37 10.36 -4.44
C GLY A 63 -6.46 11.54 -3.47
N GLN A 64 -7.58 11.75 -2.75
CA GLN A 64 -7.71 12.85 -1.79
C GLN A 64 -6.63 12.82 -0.69
N HIS A 65 -6.24 11.63 -0.16
CA HIS A 65 -5.14 11.51 0.79
C HIS A 65 -3.81 11.92 0.18
N THR A 66 -3.55 11.53 -1.08
CA THR A 66 -2.35 11.92 -1.83
C THR A 66 -2.23 13.44 -1.93
N ILE A 67 -3.32 14.15 -2.22
CA ILE A 67 -3.37 15.60 -2.29
C ILE A 67 -2.96 16.22 -0.94
N GLU A 68 -3.54 15.76 0.16
CA GLU A 68 -3.28 16.32 1.50
C GLU A 68 -1.86 15.98 1.99
N ILE A 69 -1.34 14.79 1.66
CA ILE A 69 0.05 14.41 1.97
C ILE A 69 1.02 15.33 1.21
N ILE A 70 0.81 15.54 -0.10
CA ILE A 70 1.69 16.40 -0.91
C ILE A 70 1.59 17.85 -0.44
N ALA A 71 0.40 18.35 -0.12
CA ALA A 71 0.22 19.70 0.43
C ALA A 71 0.95 19.88 1.76
N ALA A 72 0.92 18.86 2.63
CA ALA A 72 1.61 18.88 3.92
C ALA A 72 3.14 18.83 3.75
N VAL A 73 3.65 17.96 2.89
CA VAL A 73 5.10 17.82 2.64
C VAL A 73 5.68 19.06 1.98
N SER A 74 4.97 19.64 1.01
CA SER A 74 5.43 20.83 0.28
C SER A 74 5.15 22.14 1.00
N GLY A 75 4.27 22.11 2.00
CA GLY A 75 3.80 23.32 2.72
C GLY A 75 2.93 24.24 1.88
N SER A 76 2.43 23.79 0.72
CA SER A 76 1.69 24.67 -0.21
C SER A 76 0.65 23.94 -1.06
N ARG A 77 -0.53 24.56 -1.20
CA ARG A 77 -1.55 24.11 -2.16
C ARG A 77 -1.32 24.64 -3.59
N GLU A 78 -0.31 25.46 -3.82
CA GLU A 78 0.16 25.83 -5.15
C GLU A 78 0.94 24.70 -5.84
N THR A 79 1.34 23.68 -5.08
CA THR A 79 2.05 22.50 -5.59
C THR A 79 1.21 21.77 -6.62
N PRO A 80 1.75 21.51 -7.84
CA PRO A 80 1.04 20.74 -8.84
C PRO A 80 1.17 19.25 -8.53
N VAL A 81 0.11 18.51 -8.83
CA VAL A 81 0.08 17.04 -8.79
C VAL A 81 -0.30 16.50 -10.16
N TRP A 82 0.22 15.32 -10.50
CA TRP A 82 -0.22 14.63 -11.71
C TRP A 82 -1.66 14.15 -11.53
N CYS A 83 -2.48 14.49 -12.51
CA CYS A 83 -3.88 14.11 -12.56
C CYS A 83 -4.16 13.30 -13.83
N MET A 84 -4.96 12.26 -13.66
CA MET A 84 -5.59 11.50 -14.72
C MET A 84 -7.02 12.03 -14.85
N VAL A 85 -7.28 12.83 -15.87
CA VAL A 85 -8.51 13.62 -16.04
C VAL A 85 -9.45 12.92 -17.01
N TYR A 86 -10.66 12.65 -16.55
CA TYR A 86 -11.80 12.14 -17.31
C TYR A 86 -12.74 13.31 -17.63
N GLU A 87 -13.06 13.52 -18.88
CA GLU A 87 -13.93 14.63 -19.31
C GLU A 87 -15.37 14.18 -19.61
N ASP A 88 -15.60 12.88 -19.70
CA ASP A 88 -16.88 12.24 -20.04
C ASP A 88 -17.65 11.67 -18.83
N MET A 89 -17.10 11.81 -17.63
CA MET A 89 -17.66 11.22 -16.41
C MET A 89 -18.61 12.19 -15.71
N ASP A 90 -19.82 11.72 -15.38
CA ASP A 90 -20.76 12.43 -14.54
C ASP A 90 -20.61 12.11 -13.05
N TYR A 91 -21.41 12.72 -12.21
CA TYR A 91 -21.37 12.53 -10.75
C TYR A 91 -21.65 11.08 -10.33
N GLU A 92 -22.64 10.43 -10.99
CA GLU A 92 -23.01 9.04 -10.66
C GLU A 92 -21.88 8.09 -11.06
N GLY A 93 -21.29 8.31 -12.23
CA GLY A 93 -20.10 7.57 -12.71
C GLY A 93 -18.88 7.74 -11.81
N GLU A 94 -18.64 8.94 -11.24
CA GLU A 94 -17.59 9.17 -10.25
C GLU A 94 -17.79 8.29 -9.00
N ALA A 95 -19.01 8.32 -8.43
CA ALA A 95 -19.34 7.58 -7.21
C ALA A 95 -19.26 6.06 -7.44
N ASP A 96 -19.78 5.57 -8.57
CA ASP A 96 -19.73 4.14 -8.94
C ASP A 96 -18.29 3.69 -9.17
N THR A 97 -17.50 4.46 -9.91
CA THR A 97 -16.09 4.16 -10.16
C THR A 97 -15.29 4.13 -8.86
N PHE A 98 -15.52 5.08 -7.94
CA PHE A 98 -14.88 5.09 -6.63
C PHE A 98 -15.21 3.83 -5.84
N ALA A 99 -16.49 3.46 -5.76
CA ALA A 99 -16.95 2.27 -5.03
C ALA A 99 -16.35 0.98 -5.60
N ASN A 100 -16.36 0.82 -6.94
CA ASN A 100 -15.87 -0.37 -7.61
C ASN A 100 -14.34 -0.49 -7.53
N GLN A 101 -13.59 0.61 -7.61
CA GLN A 101 -12.14 0.57 -7.45
C GLN A 101 -11.74 0.09 -6.04
N GLN A 102 -12.43 0.54 -5.00
CA GLN A 102 -12.15 0.10 -3.63
C GLN A 102 -12.53 -1.37 -3.39
N LYS A 103 -13.61 -1.84 -4.01
CA LYS A 103 -14.13 -3.21 -3.87
C LYS A 103 -13.24 -4.24 -4.55
N ASN A 104 -12.63 -3.90 -5.68
CA ASN A 104 -11.90 -4.84 -6.54
C ASN A 104 -10.39 -4.88 -6.28
N VAL A 105 -9.88 -4.12 -5.31
CA VAL A 105 -8.47 -4.19 -4.91
C VAL A 105 -8.22 -5.45 -4.08
N LYS A 106 -7.38 -6.36 -4.60
CA LYS A 106 -6.89 -7.49 -3.82
C LYS A 106 -5.69 -7.04 -2.97
N PRO A 107 -5.79 -7.06 -1.63
CA PRO A 107 -4.66 -6.73 -0.78
C PRO A 107 -3.52 -7.73 -0.99
N LEU A 108 -2.28 -7.26 -0.89
CA LEU A 108 -1.11 -8.15 -0.86
C LEU A 108 -1.17 -9.03 0.39
N LEU A 109 -0.80 -10.29 0.22
CA LEU A 109 -0.62 -11.20 1.36
C LEU A 109 0.65 -10.83 2.14
N PRO A 110 0.69 -11.08 3.46
CA PRO A 110 1.88 -10.82 4.27
C PRO A 110 3.16 -11.44 3.72
N ILE A 111 3.08 -12.63 3.16
CA ILE A 111 4.22 -13.31 2.54
C ILE A 111 4.72 -12.59 1.28
N GLU A 112 3.82 -12.02 0.49
CA GLU A 112 4.19 -11.25 -0.71
C GLU A 112 4.94 -9.96 -0.32
N ILE A 113 4.47 -9.28 0.73
CA ILE A 113 5.13 -8.09 1.29
C ILE A 113 6.50 -8.46 1.88
N PHE A 114 6.58 -9.56 2.62
CA PHE A 114 7.82 -10.05 3.21
C PHE A 114 8.87 -10.37 2.15
N THR A 115 8.46 -11.07 1.08
CA THR A 115 9.34 -11.40 -0.06
C THR A 115 9.82 -10.15 -0.78
N ALA A 116 8.93 -9.19 -1.04
CA ALA A 116 9.31 -7.91 -1.66
C ALA A 116 10.33 -7.14 -0.82
N ASN A 117 10.18 -7.16 0.52
CA ASN A 117 11.14 -6.53 1.43
C ASN A 117 12.52 -7.23 1.43
N ILE A 118 12.56 -8.56 1.22
CA ILE A 118 13.82 -9.30 1.03
C ILE A 118 14.51 -8.81 -0.26
N GLU A 119 13.79 -8.76 -1.37
CA GLU A 119 14.31 -8.28 -2.67
C GLU A 119 14.76 -6.82 -2.61
N ALA A 120 14.10 -6.01 -1.79
CA ALA A 120 14.50 -4.62 -1.52
C ALA A 120 15.74 -4.50 -0.61
N GLY A 121 16.27 -5.61 -0.08
CA GLY A 121 17.45 -5.62 0.78
C GLY A 121 17.20 -5.14 2.21
N ASN A 122 15.96 -5.22 2.69
CA ASN A 122 15.62 -4.78 4.04
C ASN A 122 16.21 -5.71 5.11
N ASP A 123 17.09 -5.18 5.96
CA ASP A 123 17.87 -5.91 6.95
C ASP A 123 17.02 -6.80 7.87
N LYS A 124 15.86 -6.29 8.34
CA LYS A 124 14.97 -7.05 9.22
C LYS A 124 14.52 -8.36 8.58
N GLN A 125 13.99 -8.31 7.35
CA GLN A 125 13.49 -9.49 6.66
C GLN A 125 14.62 -10.44 6.28
N LEU A 126 15.77 -9.92 5.89
CA LEU A 126 16.98 -10.71 5.62
C LEU A 126 17.46 -11.45 6.87
N MET A 127 17.48 -10.78 8.03
CA MET A 127 17.88 -11.40 9.30
C MET A 127 16.87 -12.48 9.76
N ILE A 128 15.57 -12.21 9.64
CA ILE A 128 14.52 -13.20 9.97
C ILE A 128 14.67 -14.43 9.05
N LYS A 129 14.85 -14.22 7.74
CA LYS A 129 15.05 -15.30 6.76
C LYS A 129 16.27 -16.13 7.12
N ALA A 130 17.42 -15.51 7.32
CA ALA A 130 18.66 -16.19 7.67
C ALA A 130 18.53 -17.00 8.97
N LEU A 131 17.80 -16.47 9.97
CA LEU A 131 17.55 -17.17 11.21
C LEU A 131 16.70 -18.42 11.01
N VAL A 132 15.63 -18.33 10.24
CA VAL A 132 14.75 -19.45 9.89
C VAL A 132 15.52 -20.53 9.14
N GLU A 133 16.27 -20.14 8.12
CA GLU A 133 17.08 -21.06 7.32
C GLU A 133 18.19 -21.74 8.14
N SER A 134 18.74 -21.07 9.15
CA SER A 134 19.73 -21.67 10.07
C SER A 134 19.22 -22.85 10.90
N MET A 135 17.91 -23.05 10.91
CA MET A 135 17.23 -24.15 11.62
C MET A 135 16.66 -25.20 10.66
N ASP A 136 17.12 -25.24 9.42
CA ASP A 136 16.64 -26.10 8.33
C ASP A 136 15.13 -25.91 8.02
N LEU A 137 14.62 -24.70 8.32
CA LEU A 137 13.24 -24.29 8.01
C LEU A 137 13.22 -23.36 6.81
N THR A 138 12.06 -23.27 6.15
CA THR A 138 11.85 -22.42 4.98
C THR A 138 10.61 -21.53 5.16
N ILE A 139 10.69 -20.28 4.76
CA ILE A 139 9.55 -19.38 4.70
C ILE A 139 8.82 -19.56 3.37
N GLY A 140 7.51 -19.78 3.42
CA GLY A 140 6.72 -20.00 2.21
C GLY A 140 5.23 -19.72 2.38
N ALA A 141 4.52 -19.74 1.24
CA ALA A 141 3.08 -19.46 1.18
C ALA A 141 2.21 -20.67 1.52
N THR A 142 2.75 -21.89 1.40
CA THR A 142 2.02 -23.14 1.60
C THR A 142 2.51 -23.89 2.83
N LYS A 143 1.58 -24.46 3.57
CA LYS A 143 1.92 -25.29 4.75
C LYS A 143 2.57 -26.60 4.33
N GLY A 144 3.55 -27.05 5.10
CA GLY A 144 4.24 -28.30 4.89
C GLY A 144 5.31 -28.52 5.97
N PRO A 145 5.89 -29.73 6.05
CA PRO A 145 6.99 -29.99 6.96
C PRO A 145 8.15 -29.02 6.75
N GLY A 146 8.66 -28.41 7.82
CA GLY A 146 9.73 -27.41 7.73
C GLY A 146 9.35 -26.06 7.13
N MET A 147 8.06 -25.80 6.83
CA MET A 147 7.59 -24.57 6.23
C MET A 147 6.97 -23.63 7.26
N ILE A 148 7.38 -22.37 7.28
CA ILE A 148 6.78 -21.30 8.09
C ILE A 148 6.00 -20.36 7.16
N CYS A 149 4.68 -20.28 7.37
CA CYS A 149 3.78 -19.37 6.64
C CYS A 149 3.45 -18.09 7.43
N ALA A 150 3.70 -18.10 8.75
CA ALA A 150 3.28 -17.06 9.68
C ALA A 150 4.29 -15.90 9.75
N VAL A 151 4.64 -15.31 8.58
CA VAL A 151 5.66 -14.24 8.50
C VAL A 151 5.32 -13.03 9.35
N SER A 152 4.03 -12.65 9.44
CA SER A 152 3.60 -11.53 10.29
C SER A 152 3.91 -11.79 11.77
N THR A 153 3.79 -13.04 12.24
CA THR A 153 4.14 -13.42 13.62
C THR A 153 5.65 -13.33 13.84
N LEU A 154 6.47 -13.76 12.87
CA LEU A 154 7.92 -13.61 12.96
C LEU A 154 8.33 -12.14 13.06
N GLU A 155 7.77 -11.29 12.20
CA GLU A 155 8.02 -9.84 12.24
C GLU A 155 7.54 -9.21 13.54
N GLU A 156 6.36 -9.58 14.03
CA GLU A 156 5.81 -9.06 15.29
C GLU A 156 6.69 -9.41 16.50
N ILE A 157 7.17 -10.65 16.60
CA ILE A 157 8.09 -11.07 17.66
C ILE A 157 9.40 -10.30 17.55
N TYR A 158 9.94 -10.16 16.34
CA TYR A 158 11.17 -9.42 16.11
C TYR A 158 11.02 -7.93 16.51
N ASP A 159 9.94 -7.27 16.09
CA ASP A 159 9.69 -5.86 16.36
C ASP A 159 9.46 -5.57 17.85
N LYS A 160 8.77 -6.46 18.56
CA LYS A 160 8.46 -6.28 19.99
C LYS A 160 9.58 -6.70 20.92
N HIS A 161 10.32 -7.75 20.56
CA HIS A 161 11.21 -8.45 21.50
C HIS A 161 12.64 -8.64 20.97
N GLY A 162 12.88 -8.33 19.71
CA GLY A 162 14.19 -8.42 19.07
C GLY A 162 14.61 -9.81 18.62
N TYR A 163 15.77 -9.86 17.98
CA TYR A 163 16.35 -11.05 17.37
C TYR A 163 16.50 -12.23 18.32
N HIS A 164 17.05 -12.00 19.53
CA HIS A 164 17.35 -13.06 20.49
C HIS A 164 16.10 -13.79 21.01
N VAL A 165 15.00 -13.06 21.16
CA VAL A 165 13.74 -13.69 21.58
C VAL A 165 13.15 -14.49 20.43
N LEU A 166 13.20 -14.01 19.21
CA LEU A 166 12.77 -14.76 18.03
C LEU A 166 13.59 -16.05 17.85
N ASP A 167 14.92 -15.98 17.98
CA ASP A 167 15.80 -17.17 17.94
C ASP A 167 15.38 -18.22 18.98
N ARG A 168 15.16 -17.81 20.23
CA ARG A 168 14.71 -18.71 21.30
C ARG A 168 13.36 -19.34 21.03
N VAL A 169 12.40 -18.55 20.53
CA VAL A 169 11.06 -19.04 20.18
C VAL A 169 11.15 -20.10 19.08
N LEU A 170 11.89 -19.83 18.03
CA LEU A 170 12.06 -20.79 16.93
C LEU A 170 12.75 -22.06 17.38
N ARG A 171 13.84 -21.98 18.18
CA ARG A 171 14.49 -23.17 18.77
C ARG A 171 13.55 -24.01 19.63
N LEU A 172 12.71 -23.38 20.44
CA LEU A 172 11.71 -24.08 21.22
C LEU A 172 10.68 -24.78 20.32
N CYS A 173 10.19 -24.13 19.28
CA CYS A 173 9.27 -24.73 18.33
C CYS A 173 9.90 -25.93 17.62
N VAL A 174 11.11 -25.81 17.09
CA VAL A 174 11.82 -26.91 16.41
C VAL A 174 12.07 -28.05 17.37
N GLY A 175 12.55 -27.79 18.60
CA GLY A 175 12.82 -28.82 19.60
C GLY A 175 11.59 -29.50 20.15
N THR A 176 10.40 -28.89 20.05
CA THR A 176 9.15 -29.47 20.56
C THR A 176 8.39 -30.27 19.50
N TRP A 177 8.39 -29.80 18.25
CA TRP A 177 7.60 -30.36 17.15
C TRP A 177 8.44 -30.94 16.01
N GLU A 178 9.76 -30.98 16.14
CA GLU A 178 10.71 -31.56 15.16
C GLU A 178 10.45 -31.08 13.72
N GLY A 179 9.99 -29.84 13.56
CA GLY A 179 9.69 -29.26 12.24
C GLY A 179 8.38 -29.72 11.60
N GLU A 180 7.47 -30.36 12.35
CA GLU A 180 6.15 -30.67 11.84
C GLU A 180 5.36 -29.39 11.48
N ALA A 181 4.59 -29.48 10.38
CA ALA A 181 3.75 -28.37 9.92
C ALA A 181 2.59 -28.14 10.88
N ASN A 182 2.51 -26.94 11.44
CA ASN A 182 1.37 -26.45 12.22
C ASN A 182 0.69 -25.29 11.50
#